data_d10cfa1f5056419493ff303cc045b9c6
#
_entry.id   d10cfa1f5056419493ff303cc045b9c6
#
_cell.length_a   1.000
_cell.length_b   1.000
_cell.length_c   1.000
_cell.angle_alpha   90.00
_cell.angle_beta   90.00
_cell.angle_gamma   90.00
#
_symmetry.space_group_name_H-M   'P 1'
#
loop_
_entity.id
_entity.type
_entity.pdbx_description
1 polymer ?
#
loop_
_entity_poly.entity_id
_entity_poly.type
_entity_poly.pdbx_seq_one_letter_code
_entity_poly.pdbx_strand_id
1 'polypeptide(L)'
;MASTAPLRAFARAVHHLPRTRLPACPQCQLGRRTAATYASPHQAAQISIIPSNVETSSAGFKDNASSMGELTQKLTKLHAQAALGGPEKSRQRHVDRGKMLVRDRVTALIDPGTSFLELSALAGHELYPGEDVPAGGIVTGIGTVEGVMCMIIGNDST
;
A
#
# COMPACT_ATOMS: atom_id res chain seq x y z
N MET A 1 30.77 47.72 23.18
CA MET A 1 31.59 46.60 23.70
C MET A 1 30.70 45.40 23.78
N ALA A 2 30.72 44.57 22.75
CA ALA A 2 29.91 43.35 22.64
C ALA A 2 30.77 42.15 23.01
N SER A 3 30.35 41.41 24.05
CA SER A 3 31.01 40.20 24.53
C SER A 3 30.43 39.02 23.80
N THR A 4 31.25 38.35 23.00
CA THR A 4 30.91 37.08 22.34
C THR A 4 31.35 35.93 23.24
N ALA A 5 30.39 35.15 23.77
CA ALA A 5 30.68 33.90 24.46
C ALA A 5 30.67 32.73 23.46
N PRO A 6 31.58 31.77 23.57
CA PRO A 6 31.65 30.62 22.63
C PRO A 6 30.67 29.54 23.01
N LEU A 7 29.95 29.02 22.01
CA LEU A 7 29.12 27.83 22.06
C LEU A 7 29.97 26.60 22.42
N ARG A 8 29.70 25.99 23.56
CA ARG A 8 30.24 24.69 23.94
C ARG A 8 29.51 23.57 23.16
N ALA A 9 30.26 22.88 22.32
CA ALA A 9 29.82 21.64 21.69
C ALA A 9 29.64 20.55 22.74
N PHE A 10 28.38 20.07 22.91
CA PHE A 10 28.09 18.86 23.68
C PHE A 10 28.37 17.64 22.80
N ALA A 11 29.55 17.05 22.96
CA ALA A 11 29.82 15.72 22.44
C ALA A 11 29.03 14.68 23.27
N ARG A 12 27.98 14.10 22.67
CA ARG A 12 27.27 12.95 23.25
C ARG A 12 28.15 11.71 23.14
N ALA A 13 28.70 11.27 24.27
CA ALA A 13 29.36 9.97 24.39
C ALA A 13 28.30 8.87 24.19
N VAL A 14 28.39 8.15 23.06
CA VAL A 14 27.62 6.93 22.83
C VAL A 14 28.30 5.81 23.63
N HIS A 15 27.73 5.46 24.77
CA HIS A 15 28.17 4.30 25.53
C HIS A 15 27.78 3.03 24.75
N HIS A 16 28.78 2.39 24.15
CA HIS A 16 28.64 1.02 23.65
C HIS A 16 28.47 0.06 24.83
N LEU A 17 27.22 -0.35 25.08
CA LEU A 17 26.95 -1.46 25.96
C LEU A 17 27.44 -2.76 25.29
N PRO A 18 28.20 -3.62 25.98
CA PRO A 18 28.59 -4.90 25.45
C PRO A 18 27.35 -5.77 25.20
N ARG A 19 27.20 -6.23 23.95
CA ARG A 19 26.17 -7.22 23.60
C ARG A 19 26.50 -8.53 24.30
N THR A 20 25.89 -8.78 25.45
CA THR A 20 25.88 -10.10 26.07
C THR A 20 25.13 -11.06 25.12
N ARG A 21 25.88 -11.99 24.53
CA ARG A 21 25.30 -13.11 23.78
C ARG A 21 24.53 -13.97 24.76
N LEU A 22 23.20 -13.96 24.66
CA LEU A 22 22.36 -14.91 25.36
C LEU A 22 22.75 -16.33 24.90
N PRO A 23 22.88 -17.32 25.80
CA PRO A 23 23.15 -18.68 25.41
C PRO A 23 22.00 -19.20 24.54
N ALA A 24 22.35 -19.77 23.39
CA ALA A 24 21.37 -20.35 22.47
C ALA A 24 20.63 -21.50 23.17
N CYS A 25 19.30 -21.41 23.19
CA CYS A 25 18.45 -22.50 23.69
C CYS A 25 18.70 -23.77 22.88
N PRO A 26 19.00 -24.93 23.51
CA PRO A 26 19.26 -26.17 22.78
C PRO A 26 18.09 -26.66 21.90
N GLN A 27 16.89 -26.20 22.17
CA GLN A 27 15.69 -26.56 21.39
C GLN A 27 15.48 -25.70 20.14
N CYS A 28 16.25 -24.62 19.94
CA CYS A 28 16.19 -23.78 18.72
C CYS A 28 17.13 -24.26 17.58
N GLN A 29 17.66 -25.46 17.66
CA GLN A 29 18.32 -26.14 16.52
C GLN A 29 17.30 -26.73 15.54
N LEU A 30 16.15 -26.10 15.37
CA LEU A 30 15.30 -26.34 14.19
C LEU A 30 16.05 -25.85 12.97
N GLY A 31 16.36 -26.83 12.16
CA GLY A 31 17.21 -26.82 10.99
C GLY A 31 17.28 -25.49 10.24
N ARG A 32 18.49 -25.13 9.84
CA ARG A 32 18.70 -24.18 8.75
C ARG A 32 17.69 -24.50 7.66
N ARG A 33 16.64 -23.70 7.57
CA ARG A 33 15.82 -23.69 6.37
C ARG A 33 16.77 -23.31 5.26
N THR A 34 17.22 -24.31 4.54
CA THR A 34 17.88 -24.11 3.25
C THR A 34 16.94 -23.20 2.48
N ALA A 35 17.45 -22.04 2.04
CA ALA A 35 16.73 -21.16 1.16
C ALA A 35 16.06 -22.02 0.10
N ALA A 36 14.74 -21.88 -0.05
CA ALA A 36 14.02 -22.55 -1.11
C ALA A 36 14.81 -22.30 -2.37
N THR A 37 15.37 -23.36 -2.93
CA THR A 37 16.04 -23.29 -4.22
C THR A 37 14.96 -22.84 -5.19
N TYR A 38 15.05 -21.57 -5.62
CA TYR A 38 14.28 -21.10 -6.75
C TYR A 38 14.46 -22.13 -7.86
N ALA A 39 13.34 -22.61 -8.39
CA ALA A 39 13.34 -23.52 -9.50
C ALA A 39 14.35 -23.04 -10.54
N SER A 40 15.24 -23.93 -10.96
CA SER A 40 16.30 -23.57 -11.90
C SER A 40 15.69 -22.94 -13.15
N PRO A 41 16.37 -22.01 -13.84
CA PRO A 41 15.88 -21.38 -15.07
C PRO A 41 15.40 -22.39 -16.14
N HIS A 42 15.88 -23.63 -16.08
CA HIS A 42 15.46 -24.71 -16.96
C HIS A 42 14.03 -25.22 -16.72
N GLN A 43 13.46 -25.03 -15.54
CA GLN A 43 12.05 -25.37 -15.29
C GLN A 43 11.09 -24.28 -15.80
N ALA A 44 11.53 -23.05 -15.88
CA ALA A 44 10.74 -21.96 -16.46
C ALA A 44 10.55 -22.13 -17.99
N ALA A 45 11.46 -22.84 -18.66
CA ALA A 45 11.39 -23.09 -20.10
C ALA A 45 10.33 -24.15 -20.50
N GLN A 46 9.74 -24.84 -19.52
CA GLN A 46 8.71 -25.87 -19.78
C GLN A 46 7.27 -25.35 -19.59
N ILE A 47 7.09 -24.08 -19.26
CA ILE A 47 5.76 -23.49 -19.24
C ILE A 47 5.34 -23.26 -20.68
N SER A 48 4.49 -24.16 -21.20
CA SER A 48 3.90 -24.00 -22.53
C SER A 48 3.06 -22.74 -22.56
N ILE A 49 3.29 -21.90 -23.57
CA ILE A 49 2.45 -20.73 -23.83
C ILE A 49 1.06 -21.25 -24.20
N ILE A 50 0.06 -20.93 -23.41
CA ILE A 50 -1.33 -21.25 -23.73
C ILE A 50 -1.74 -20.36 -24.91
N PRO A 51 -2.03 -20.93 -26.10
CA PRO A 51 -2.46 -20.11 -27.22
C PRO A 51 -3.84 -19.51 -26.94
N SER A 52 -4.03 -18.24 -27.26
CA SER A 52 -5.33 -17.59 -27.19
C SER A 52 -6.07 -17.84 -28.51
N ASN A 53 -7.19 -18.56 -28.45
CA ASN A 53 -8.08 -18.82 -29.57
C ASN A 53 -9.40 -18.03 -29.42
N VAL A 54 -9.30 -16.75 -29.08
CA VAL A 54 -10.47 -15.91 -28.88
C VAL A 54 -10.98 -15.38 -30.21
N GLU A 55 -12.19 -15.78 -30.59
CA GLU A 55 -12.87 -15.24 -31.78
C GLU A 55 -13.64 -13.97 -31.41
N THR A 56 -13.01 -12.81 -31.68
CA THR A 56 -13.56 -11.49 -31.33
C THR A 56 -14.73 -11.06 -32.22
N SER A 57 -14.96 -11.74 -33.33
CA SER A 57 -16.05 -11.46 -34.29
C SER A 57 -17.37 -12.12 -33.89
N SER A 58 -17.33 -13.15 -33.01
CA SER A 58 -18.51 -13.92 -32.63
C SER A 58 -19.53 -13.05 -31.87
N ALA A 59 -20.82 -13.37 -32.00
CA ALA A 59 -21.89 -12.67 -31.29
C ALA A 59 -21.69 -12.81 -29.78
N GLY A 60 -21.39 -14.02 -29.29
CA GLY A 60 -21.16 -14.27 -27.88
C GLY A 60 -20.01 -13.46 -27.29
N PHE A 61 -18.91 -13.26 -28.04
CA PHE A 61 -17.81 -12.38 -27.60
C PHE A 61 -18.30 -10.93 -27.45
N LYS A 62 -19.05 -10.42 -28.42
CA LYS A 62 -19.55 -9.03 -28.41
C LYS A 62 -20.50 -8.79 -27.24
N ASP A 63 -21.41 -9.73 -26.97
CA ASP A 63 -22.36 -9.65 -25.86
C ASP A 63 -21.62 -9.68 -24.50
N ASN A 64 -20.65 -10.59 -24.35
CA ASN A 64 -19.81 -10.66 -23.16
C ASN A 64 -18.96 -9.39 -22.98
N ALA A 65 -18.36 -8.87 -24.05
CA ALA A 65 -17.57 -7.66 -24.02
C ALA A 65 -18.38 -6.43 -23.62
N SER A 66 -19.65 -6.33 -24.14
CA SER A 66 -20.59 -5.27 -23.74
C SER A 66 -20.90 -5.34 -22.23
N SER A 67 -21.31 -6.52 -21.76
CA SER A 67 -21.67 -6.75 -20.34
C SER A 67 -20.48 -6.47 -19.41
N MET A 68 -19.29 -6.97 -19.76
CA MET A 68 -18.06 -6.69 -18.99
C MET A 68 -17.68 -5.22 -19.05
N GLY A 69 -17.90 -4.55 -20.19
CA GLY A 69 -17.68 -3.11 -20.33
C GLY A 69 -18.50 -2.30 -19.34
N GLU A 70 -19.79 -2.61 -19.20
CA GLU A 70 -20.69 -1.96 -18.23
C GLU A 70 -20.23 -2.18 -16.77
N LEU A 71 -19.89 -3.43 -16.43
CA LEU A 71 -19.40 -3.76 -15.09
C LEU A 71 -18.08 -3.06 -14.77
N THR A 72 -17.16 -3.02 -15.73
CA THR A 72 -15.87 -2.35 -15.58
C THR A 72 -16.04 -0.84 -15.41
N GLN A 73 -16.95 -0.23 -16.18
CA GLN A 73 -17.27 1.20 -16.03
C GLN A 73 -17.88 1.49 -14.66
N LYS A 74 -18.82 0.65 -14.18
CA LYS A 74 -19.39 0.78 -12.85
C LYS A 74 -18.30 0.69 -11.77
N LEU A 75 -17.42 -0.29 -11.85
CA LEU A 75 -16.29 -0.46 -10.93
C LEU A 75 -15.37 0.75 -10.93
N THR A 76 -15.00 1.25 -12.11
CA THR A 76 -14.13 2.44 -12.23
C THR A 76 -14.76 3.67 -11.58
N LYS A 77 -16.08 3.87 -11.77
CA LYS A 77 -16.80 4.98 -11.11
C LYS A 77 -16.78 4.85 -9.59
N LEU A 78 -17.03 3.65 -9.06
CA LEU A 78 -17.00 3.40 -7.62
C LEU A 78 -15.61 3.62 -7.03
N HIS A 79 -14.57 3.16 -7.71
CA HIS A 79 -13.19 3.42 -7.30
C HIS A 79 -12.86 4.92 -7.32
N ALA A 80 -13.30 5.65 -8.34
CA ALA A 80 -13.09 7.09 -8.41
C ALA A 80 -13.81 7.83 -7.26
N GLN A 81 -15.01 7.41 -6.89
CA GLN A 81 -15.74 7.95 -5.75
C GLN A 81 -15.01 7.64 -4.43
N ALA A 82 -14.63 6.39 -4.19
CA ALA A 82 -13.90 6.00 -2.99
C ALA A 82 -12.54 6.72 -2.87
N ALA A 83 -11.87 6.99 -4.00
CA ALA A 83 -10.62 7.73 -4.04
C ALA A 83 -10.75 9.20 -3.58
N LEU A 84 -11.94 9.79 -3.70
CA LEU A 84 -12.18 11.14 -3.18
C LEU A 84 -12.16 11.18 -1.64
N GLY A 85 -12.44 10.06 -0.98
CA GLY A 85 -12.61 10.00 0.48
C GLY A 85 -14.01 10.39 0.91
N GLY A 86 -14.17 10.79 2.15
CA GLY A 86 -15.48 11.17 2.71
C GLY A 86 -16.11 12.42 2.09
N PRO A 87 -17.27 12.86 2.62
CA PRO A 87 -18.01 13.98 2.11
C PRO A 87 -17.13 15.25 1.98
N GLU A 88 -17.36 16.03 0.93
CA GLU A 88 -16.54 17.21 0.62
C GLU A 88 -16.44 18.20 1.81
N LYS A 89 -17.55 18.41 2.51
CA LYS A 89 -17.58 19.26 3.71
C LYS A 89 -16.66 18.77 4.82
N SER A 90 -16.53 17.45 5.00
CA SER A 90 -15.64 16.83 5.98
C SER A 90 -14.19 16.96 5.56
N ARG A 91 -13.89 16.72 4.28
CA ARG A 91 -12.56 16.90 3.69
C ARG A 91 -12.08 18.33 3.81
N GLN A 92 -12.93 19.32 3.44
CA GLN A 92 -12.59 20.73 3.55
C GLN A 92 -12.29 21.11 5.00
N ARG A 93 -13.15 20.73 5.95
CA ARG A 93 -12.91 20.96 7.39
C ARG A 93 -11.60 20.35 7.90
N HIS A 94 -11.20 19.20 7.33
CA HIS A 94 -9.96 18.54 7.68
C HIS A 94 -8.75 19.35 7.20
N VAL A 95 -8.80 19.82 5.96
CA VAL A 95 -7.76 20.65 5.34
C VAL A 95 -7.66 22.03 6.01
N ASP A 96 -8.80 22.67 6.31
CA ASP A 96 -8.84 23.97 7.00
C ASP A 96 -8.18 23.93 8.40
N ARG A 97 -8.13 22.76 9.01
CA ARG A 97 -7.39 22.52 10.27
C ARG A 97 -5.89 22.25 10.06
N GLY A 98 -5.39 22.43 8.86
CA GLY A 98 -3.98 22.18 8.50
C GLY A 98 -3.60 20.69 8.43
N LYS A 99 -4.57 19.79 8.28
CA LYS A 99 -4.32 18.34 8.19
C LYS A 99 -4.33 17.88 6.74
N MET A 100 -3.49 16.91 6.42
CA MET A 100 -3.46 16.26 5.10
C MET A 100 -4.49 15.13 5.03
N LEU A 101 -5.12 14.97 3.88
CA LEU A 101 -5.97 13.81 3.60
C LEU A 101 -5.13 12.52 3.61
N VAL A 102 -5.78 11.38 3.88
CA VAL A 102 -5.05 10.10 4.05
C VAL A 102 -4.27 9.71 2.80
N ARG A 103 -4.83 9.88 1.60
CA ARG A 103 -4.14 9.54 0.35
C ARG A 103 -2.98 10.48 0.04
N ASP A 104 -3.10 11.76 0.40
CA ASP A 104 -2.00 12.71 0.29
C ASP A 104 -0.84 12.33 1.23
N ARG A 105 -1.16 11.89 2.46
CA ARG A 105 -0.14 11.38 3.40
C ARG A 105 0.56 10.14 2.86
N VAL A 106 -0.19 9.20 2.25
CA VAL A 106 0.40 8.00 1.61
C VAL A 106 1.29 8.42 0.44
N THR A 107 0.82 9.32 -0.42
CA THR A 107 1.61 9.81 -1.56
C THR A 107 2.90 10.51 -1.12
N ALA A 108 2.85 11.26 0.00
CA ALA A 108 4.04 11.91 0.55
C ALA A 108 5.01 10.92 1.24
N LEU A 109 4.55 9.74 1.61
CA LEU A 109 5.34 8.72 2.30
C LEU A 109 6.07 7.79 1.32
N ILE A 110 5.43 7.42 0.20
CA ILE A 110 5.99 6.48 -0.78
C ILE A 110 7.08 7.14 -1.62
N ASP A 111 7.99 6.34 -2.12
CA ASP A 111 9.07 6.80 -2.98
C ASP A 111 8.53 7.41 -4.28
N PRO A 112 9.05 8.56 -4.73
CA PRO A 112 8.64 9.19 -5.96
C PRO A 112 8.74 8.26 -7.17
N GLY A 113 7.66 8.19 -7.96
CA GLY A 113 7.60 7.34 -9.17
C GLY A 113 7.28 5.87 -8.91
N THR A 114 7.07 5.46 -7.65
CA THR A 114 6.58 4.12 -7.33
C THR A 114 5.05 4.11 -7.28
N SER A 115 4.45 2.93 -7.51
CA SER A 115 3.01 2.74 -7.44
C SER A 115 2.57 2.35 -6.03
N PHE A 116 1.36 2.78 -5.65
CA PHE A 116 0.67 2.31 -4.45
C PHE A 116 -0.44 1.35 -4.85
N LEU A 117 -0.41 0.13 -4.33
CA LEU A 117 -1.47 -0.86 -4.51
C LEU A 117 -2.45 -0.72 -3.34
N GLU A 118 -3.51 0.06 -3.52
CA GLU A 118 -4.59 0.20 -2.52
C GLU A 118 -5.40 -1.10 -2.45
N LEU A 119 -5.59 -1.60 -1.24
CA LEU A 119 -6.36 -2.81 -0.95
C LEU A 119 -7.73 -2.42 -0.39
N SER A 120 -8.76 -3.18 -0.78
CA SER A 120 -10.13 -3.02 -0.24
C SER A 120 -10.70 -1.60 -0.34
N ALA A 121 -10.41 -0.89 -1.43
CA ALA A 121 -10.87 0.49 -1.64
C ALA A 121 -12.41 0.66 -1.57
N LEU A 122 -13.17 -0.41 -1.84
CA LEU A 122 -14.64 -0.43 -1.77
C LEU A 122 -15.17 -1.06 -0.46
N ALA A 123 -14.32 -1.25 0.55
CA ALA A 123 -14.78 -1.71 1.85
C ALA A 123 -15.81 -0.73 2.44
N GLY A 124 -16.91 -1.26 2.99
CA GLY A 124 -17.98 -0.43 3.54
C GLY A 124 -19.02 0.06 2.53
N HIS A 125 -18.79 -0.12 1.22
CA HIS A 125 -19.74 0.29 0.19
C HIS A 125 -21.08 -0.43 0.33
N GLU A 126 -22.18 0.33 0.40
CA GLU A 126 -23.56 -0.15 0.59
C GLU A 126 -23.77 -0.99 1.88
N LEU A 127 -22.83 -0.99 2.82
CA LEU A 127 -22.96 -1.76 4.05
C LEU A 127 -23.79 -1.01 5.11
N TYR A 128 -23.73 0.32 5.12
CA TYR A 128 -24.43 1.17 6.07
C TYR A 128 -25.55 1.94 5.38
N PRO A 129 -26.83 1.65 5.69
CA PRO A 129 -27.94 2.35 5.05
C PRO A 129 -27.91 3.86 5.32
N GLY A 130 -27.83 4.65 4.25
CA GLY A 130 -27.86 6.12 4.34
C GLY A 130 -26.54 6.80 4.65
N GLU A 131 -25.46 6.06 4.83
CA GLU A 131 -24.12 6.60 5.04
C GLU A 131 -23.14 6.06 3.99
N ASP A 132 -22.31 6.95 3.47
CA ASP A 132 -21.19 6.58 2.58
C ASP A 132 -19.91 6.58 3.38
N VAL A 133 -19.31 5.40 3.55
CA VAL A 133 -18.08 5.18 4.32
C VAL A 133 -17.00 4.64 3.37
N PRO A 134 -16.29 5.50 2.65
CA PRO A 134 -15.27 5.10 1.71
C PRO A 134 -14.15 4.30 2.37
N ALA A 135 -13.77 3.17 1.78
CA ALA A 135 -12.70 2.28 2.27
C ALA A 135 -12.87 1.86 3.75
N GLY A 136 -14.09 1.89 4.30
CA GLY A 136 -14.35 1.58 5.71
C GLY A 136 -13.67 2.54 6.70
N GLY A 137 -13.29 3.74 6.28
CA GLY A 137 -12.57 4.72 7.11
C GLY A 137 -11.07 4.41 7.29
N ILE A 138 -10.54 3.43 6.56
CA ILE A 138 -9.13 3.04 6.64
C ILE A 138 -8.61 2.74 5.23
N VAL A 139 -7.58 3.47 4.81
CA VAL A 139 -6.85 3.18 3.57
C VAL A 139 -5.71 2.22 3.89
N THR A 140 -5.69 1.08 3.22
CA THR A 140 -4.64 0.07 3.34
C THR A 140 -4.04 -0.23 1.98
N GLY A 141 -2.76 -0.54 1.94
CA GLY A 141 -2.13 -0.89 0.67
C GLY A 141 -0.65 -1.22 0.79
N ILE A 142 -0.06 -1.54 -0.34
CA ILE A 142 1.35 -1.87 -0.47
C ILE A 142 2.03 -0.78 -1.29
N GLY A 143 3.10 -0.23 -0.75
CA GLY A 143 3.93 0.78 -1.40
C GLY A 143 5.40 0.63 -1.05
N THR A 144 6.27 1.32 -1.78
CA THR A 144 7.70 1.32 -1.53
C THR A 144 8.09 2.57 -0.76
N VAL A 145 8.81 2.41 0.35
CA VAL A 145 9.32 3.48 1.20
C VAL A 145 10.82 3.25 1.41
N GLU A 146 11.66 4.20 1.03
CA GLU A 146 13.13 4.08 1.10
C GLU A 146 13.65 2.80 0.41
N GLY A 147 13.06 2.44 -0.74
CA GLY A 147 13.40 1.22 -1.48
C GLY A 147 12.87 -0.09 -0.88
N VAL A 148 12.14 -0.04 0.24
CA VAL A 148 11.60 -1.22 0.92
C VAL A 148 10.09 -1.31 0.69
N MET A 149 9.62 -2.49 0.27
CA MET A 149 8.18 -2.75 0.12
C MET A 149 7.53 -2.89 1.49
N CYS A 150 6.55 -2.04 1.77
CA CYS A 150 5.87 -1.95 3.05
C CYS A 150 4.36 -2.06 2.92
N MET A 151 3.71 -2.64 3.93
CA MET A 151 2.28 -2.48 4.15
C MET A 151 2.03 -1.13 4.83
N ILE A 152 1.19 -0.31 4.22
CA ILE A 152 0.83 1.02 4.72
C ILE A 152 -0.63 0.99 5.16
N ILE A 153 -0.89 1.50 6.35
CA ILE A 153 -2.24 1.60 6.91
C ILE A 153 -2.44 3.05 7.37
N GLY A 154 -3.45 3.70 6.82
CA GLY A 154 -3.79 5.08 7.13
C GLY A 154 -5.25 5.23 7.55
N ASN A 155 -5.51 5.79 8.74
CA ASN A 155 -6.86 6.14 9.14
C ASN A 155 -7.35 7.34 8.32
N ASP A 156 -8.55 7.23 7.77
CA ASP A 156 -9.31 8.32 7.17
C ASP A 156 -10.31 8.85 8.22
N SER A 157 -10.22 10.13 8.51
CA SER A 157 -11.10 10.81 9.48
C SER A 157 -12.02 11.84 8.81
N THR A 158 -12.26 11.66 7.49
CA THR A 158 -13.12 12.55 6.69
C THR A 158 -14.49 11.98 6.38
#